data_3db38c76f63e201641016b8c06a94215
#
_entry.id   3db38c76f63e201641016b8c06a94215
#
_cell.length_a   1.000
_cell.length_b   1.000
_cell.length_c   1.000
_cell.angle_alpha   90.00
_cell.angle_beta   90.00
_cell.angle_gamma   90.00
#
_symmetry.space_group_name_H-M   'P 1'
#
loop_
_entity.id
_entity.type
_entity.pdbx_description
1 polymer ?
#
loop_
_entity_poly.entity_id
_entity_poly.type
_entity_poly.pdbx_seq_one_letter_code
_entity_poly.pdbx_strand_id
1 'polypeptide(L)'
;MYSIKTRLLVALSIVLALTTIATGAAMYYSVQREVDRLLDDSLREVALSFDNIRSQDVVQLKRRFGNREQSIVVQIYDPISGTVALSRRMESLPVMDRVGFSDFQLDGKTWRAYTFLNPYGQIVEAAQPRFIRSEIAFQTAKPVLLPLFVMILLVGLVVWVIIGQGFHALNKTTGAIARRSPTSLQPLSMKGMPREIVPLVNALNDLLGQLGESIKAQQRFASDAAHELRTPLTALTLQIQLAERAKTDEARAKAFGRLKDGVKRATRLVTQLLTMARLDPDNRSRPFLPVDMTQLARSVAEDLSPIAEQKHVHLWAVSETPTVVVANEDALRLLLTNLCDNALRYTPEGGEIRIETLIKDTEASIRVCDNGPGIPEAERERIFERFYRAEGTKTIPGTGLGLAIVRRVAELHGGKPSISEGIGGKGVCFSIDFPICKAAVEDQPPEADE
;
A
#
# COMPACT_ATOMS: atom_id res chain seq x y z
N MET A 1 -8.05 -1.90 -20.83
CA MET A 1 -8.29 -1.67 -19.39
C MET A 1 -9.08 -0.38 -19.22
N TYR A 2 -10.25 -0.43 -18.61
CA TYR A 2 -11.06 0.76 -18.37
C TYR A 2 -10.51 1.54 -17.17
N SER A 3 -10.37 2.87 -17.31
CA SER A 3 -9.94 3.76 -16.23
C SER A 3 -10.92 3.72 -15.06
N ILE A 4 -10.43 3.66 -13.82
CA ILE A 4 -11.24 3.76 -12.60
C ILE A 4 -12.09 5.04 -12.63
N LYS A 5 -11.52 6.15 -13.12
CA LYS A 5 -12.23 7.41 -13.34
C LYS A 5 -13.50 7.20 -14.20
N THR A 6 -13.36 6.51 -15.34
CA THR A 6 -14.48 6.28 -16.25
C THR A 6 -15.54 5.37 -15.62
N ARG A 7 -15.14 4.33 -14.90
CA ARG A 7 -16.08 3.45 -14.19
C ARG A 7 -16.87 4.19 -13.10
N LEU A 8 -16.20 5.01 -12.30
CA LEU A 8 -16.86 5.82 -11.27
C LEU A 8 -17.85 6.82 -11.88
N LEU A 9 -17.44 7.55 -12.94
CA LEU A 9 -18.32 8.50 -13.62
C LEU A 9 -19.53 7.80 -14.22
N VAL A 10 -19.36 6.66 -14.90
CA VAL A 10 -20.44 5.91 -15.51
C VAL A 10 -21.39 5.35 -14.44
N ALA A 11 -20.86 4.71 -13.39
CA ALA A 11 -21.68 4.16 -12.31
C ALA A 11 -22.51 5.27 -11.63
N LEU A 12 -21.89 6.39 -11.30
CA LEU A 12 -22.56 7.52 -10.65
C LEU A 12 -23.61 8.15 -11.56
N SER A 13 -23.31 8.30 -12.88
CA SER A 13 -24.26 8.80 -13.87
C SER A 13 -25.48 7.87 -14.01
N ILE A 14 -25.27 6.56 -14.00
CA ILE A 14 -26.37 5.57 -14.04
C ILE A 14 -27.24 5.68 -12.79
N VAL A 15 -26.64 5.72 -11.59
CA VAL A 15 -27.40 5.87 -10.34
C VAL A 15 -28.18 7.18 -10.34
N LEU A 16 -27.56 8.28 -10.76
CA LEU A 16 -28.21 9.57 -10.84
C LEU A 16 -29.38 9.57 -11.82
N ALA A 17 -29.21 8.97 -13.00
CA ALA A 17 -30.26 8.83 -13.99
C ALA A 17 -31.44 7.96 -13.48
N LEU A 18 -31.14 6.80 -12.86
CA LEU A 18 -32.16 5.92 -12.32
C LEU A 18 -32.98 6.57 -11.19
N THR A 19 -32.30 7.22 -10.25
CA THR A 19 -32.97 7.94 -9.16
C THR A 19 -33.86 9.06 -9.66
N THR A 20 -33.40 9.77 -10.71
CA THR A 20 -34.20 10.82 -11.35
C THR A 20 -35.44 10.29 -12.02
N ILE A 21 -35.29 9.27 -12.85
CA ILE A 21 -36.42 8.65 -13.54
C ILE A 21 -37.42 8.13 -12.54
N ALA A 22 -36.97 7.45 -11.47
CA ALA A 22 -37.82 6.91 -10.41
C ALA A 22 -38.58 8.05 -9.68
N THR A 23 -37.87 9.11 -9.28
CA THR A 23 -38.47 10.25 -8.57
C THR A 23 -39.43 11.01 -9.47
N GLY A 24 -39.06 11.25 -10.73
CA GLY A 24 -39.93 11.92 -11.72
C GLY A 24 -41.20 11.11 -11.99
N ALA A 25 -41.08 9.81 -12.17
CA ALA A 25 -42.21 8.92 -12.37
C ALA A 25 -43.13 8.90 -11.13
N ALA A 26 -42.56 8.74 -9.92
CA ALA A 26 -43.33 8.74 -8.66
C ALA A 26 -44.07 10.06 -8.47
N MET A 27 -43.41 11.18 -8.75
CA MET A 27 -44.03 12.51 -8.69
C MET A 27 -45.16 12.67 -9.68
N TYR A 28 -44.95 12.26 -10.96
CA TYR A 28 -46.01 12.33 -11.98
C TYR A 28 -47.21 11.49 -11.60
N TYR A 29 -47.03 10.25 -11.15
CA TYR A 29 -48.14 9.38 -10.69
C TYR A 29 -48.83 9.94 -9.45
N SER A 30 -48.11 10.58 -8.55
CA SER A 30 -48.72 11.21 -7.36
C SER A 30 -49.60 12.39 -7.77
N VAL A 31 -49.11 13.27 -8.64
CA VAL A 31 -49.89 14.41 -9.18
C VAL A 31 -51.11 13.92 -9.95
N GLN A 32 -50.97 12.89 -10.78
CA GLN A 32 -52.07 12.33 -11.55
C GLN A 32 -53.16 11.76 -10.63
N ARG A 33 -52.83 11.05 -9.58
CA ARG A 33 -53.78 10.53 -8.58
C ARG A 33 -54.51 11.67 -7.87
N GLU A 34 -53.81 12.73 -7.52
CA GLU A 34 -54.40 13.88 -6.84
C GLU A 34 -55.35 14.65 -7.75
N VAL A 35 -54.92 14.85 -9.02
CA VAL A 35 -55.81 15.48 -10.04
C VAL A 35 -57.06 14.63 -10.29
N ASP A 36 -56.91 13.27 -10.37
CA ASP A 36 -58.04 12.38 -10.56
C ASP A 36 -59.03 12.46 -9.39
N ARG A 37 -58.56 12.53 -8.14
CA ARG A 37 -59.42 12.69 -6.95
C ARG A 37 -60.15 14.03 -6.95
N LEU A 38 -59.41 15.12 -7.14
CA LEU A 38 -60.01 16.45 -7.14
C LEU A 38 -61.05 16.63 -8.24
N LEU A 39 -60.80 16.04 -9.42
CA LEU A 39 -61.76 16.13 -10.54
C LEU A 39 -62.94 15.16 -10.36
N ASP A 40 -62.77 14.00 -9.69
CA ASP A 40 -63.87 13.14 -9.32
C ASP A 40 -64.75 13.84 -8.30
N ASP A 41 -64.19 14.47 -7.26
CA ASP A 41 -64.93 15.26 -6.29
C ASP A 41 -65.71 16.43 -6.96
N SER A 42 -65.06 17.13 -7.91
CA SER A 42 -65.64 18.18 -8.70
C SER A 42 -66.83 17.69 -9.58
N LEU A 43 -66.66 16.50 -10.22
CA LEU A 43 -67.77 15.88 -10.98
C LEU A 43 -68.98 15.57 -10.11
N ARG A 44 -68.70 15.02 -8.92
CA ARG A 44 -69.71 14.72 -7.95
C ARG A 44 -70.46 15.95 -7.43
N GLU A 45 -69.69 17.01 -7.09
CA GLU A 45 -70.29 18.28 -6.62
C GLU A 45 -71.13 18.96 -7.71
N VAL A 46 -70.60 18.98 -8.95
CA VAL A 46 -71.32 19.50 -10.09
C VAL A 46 -72.62 18.70 -10.31
N ALA A 47 -72.56 17.38 -10.34
CA ALA A 47 -73.76 16.55 -10.52
C ALA A 47 -74.82 16.83 -9.42
N LEU A 48 -74.37 16.82 -8.15
CA LEU A 48 -75.27 17.06 -7.01
C LEU A 48 -75.87 18.48 -7.00
N SER A 49 -75.21 19.45 -7.60
CA SER A 49 -75.78 20.82 -7.73
C SER A 49 -77.04 20.88 -8.57
N PHE A 50 -77.39 19.80 -9.28
CA PHE A 50 -78.59 19.64 -10.10
C PHE A 50 -79.65 18.76 -9.46
N ASP A 51 -79.53 18.44 -8.17
CA ASP A 51 -80.44 17.60 -7.44
C ASP A 51 -81.92 18.09 -7.49
N ASN A 52 -82.14 19.40 -7.44
CA ASN A 52 -83.43 20.04 -7.43
C ASN A 52 -83.84 20.62 -8.80
N ILE A 53 -83.22 20.28 -9.91
CA ILE A 53 -83.47 20.82 -11.24
C ILE A 53 -84.20 19.74 -12.06
N ARG A 54 -85.38 20.11 -12.68
CA ARG A 54 -86.13 19.26 -13.61
C ARG A 54 -85.58 19.39 -15.04
N SER A 55 -85.76 18.31 -15.84
CA SER A 55 -85.32 18.30 -17.27
C SER A 55 -86.00 19.40 -18.10
N GLN A 56 -87.17 19.94 -17.64
CA GLN A 56 -87.81 21.04 -18.34
C GLN A 56 -87.19 22.40 -18.18
N ASP A 57 -86.27 22.59 -17.18
CA ASP A 57 -85.57 23.84 -16.91
C ASP A 57 -84.24 23.96 -17.67
N VAL A 58 -84.16 23.46 -18.90
CA VAL A 58 -82.96 23.41 -19.77
C VAL A 58 -82.29 24.81 -19.97
N VAL A 59 -83.09 25.89 -19.87
CA VAL A 59 -82.60 27.28 -20.00
C VAL A 59 -81.69 27.65 -18.82
N GLN A 60 -81.97 27.17 -17.63
CA GLN A 60 -81.12 27.37 -16.44
C GLN A 60 -79.82 26.60 -16.53
N LEU A 61 -79.84 25.38 -17.07
CA LEU A 61 -78.68 24.58 -17.37
C LEU A 61 -77.68 25.30 -18.30
N LYS A 62 -78.17 25.83 -19.43
CA LYS A 62 -77.32 26.56 -20.40
C LYS A 62 -76.79 27.87 -19.86
N ARG A 63 -77.54 28.61 -19.02
CA ARG A 63 -77.09 29.86 -18.40
C ARG A 63 -76.00 29.65 -17.36
N ARG A 64 -76.09 28.59 -16.59
CA ARG A 64 -75.15 28.31 -15.48
C ARG A 64 -73.79 27.74 -15.93
N PHE A 65 -73.76 27.00 -17.06
CA PHE A 65 -72.59 26.25 -17.51
C PHE A 65 -72.16 26.56 -18.96
N GLY A 66 -72.97 27.24 -19.75
CA GLY A 66 -72.69 27.50 -21.18
C GLY A 66 -71.52 28.43 -21.47
N ASN A 67 -70.99 29.18 -20.48
CA ASN A 67 -69.93 30.16 -20.62
C ASN A 67 -68.68 29.84 -19.78
N ARG A 68 -68.66 28.74 -19.06
CA ARG A 68 -67.43 28.34 -18.35
C ARG A 68 -66.66 27.33 -19.20
N GLU A 69 -65.40 27.61 -19.38
CA GLU A 69 -64.38 26.76 -20.04
C GLU A 69 -64.22 25.39 -19.32
N GLN A 70 -65.14 25.04 -18.41
CA GLN A 70 -65.12 23.78 -17.73
C GLN A 70 -65.55 22.68 -18.69
N SER A 71 -64.69 21.74 -18.90
CA SER A 71 -64.80 20.56 -19.74
C SER A 71 -65.85 19.53 -19.26
N ILE A 72 -66.67 19.89 -18.28
CA ILE A 72 -67.69 19.04 -17.72
C ILE A 72 -69.00 19.22 -18.49
N VAL A 73 -69.58 18.11 -18.93
CA VAL A 73 -70.89 18.05 -19.57
C VAL A 73 -71.89 17.45 -18.60
N VAL A 74 -73.00 18.14 -18.42
CA VAL A 74 -74.10 17.61 -17.57
C VAL A 74 -75.28 17.22 -18.45
N GLN A 75 -75.77 15.98 -18.23
CA GLN A 75 -76.95 15.44 -18.86
C GLN A 75 -77.98 15.12 -17.78
N ILE A 76 -79.24 15.49 -18.02
CA ILE A 76 -80.41 15.07 -17.20
C ILE A 76 -81.30 14.24 -18.11
N TYR A 77 -81.45 12.98 -17.81
CA TYR A 77 -82.31 12.05 -18.53
C TYR A 77 -83.55 11.71 -17.68
N ASP A 78 -84.76 11.88 -18.27
CA ASP A 78 -86.01 11.50 -17.66
C ASP A 78 -86.46 10.16 -18.25
N PRO A 79 -86.47 9.07 -17.45
CA PRO A 79 -86.88 7.75 -17.93
C PRO A 79 -88.36 7.68 -18.32
N ILE A 80 -89.24 8.55 -17.74
CA ILE A 80 -90.67 8.53 -17.98
C ILE A 80 -91.03 9.25 -19.28
N SER A 81 -90.48 10.40 -19.49
CA SER A 81 -90.76 11.22 -20.70
C SER A 81 -89.82 10.95 -21.87
N GLY A 82 -88.70 10.24 -21.65
CA GLY A 82 -87.65 10.02 -22.65
C GLY A 82 -86.91 11.28 -22.99
N THR A 83 -87.08 12.37 -22.23
CA THR A 83 -86.41 13.68 -22.56
C THR A 83 -85.01 13.71 -22.02
N VAL A 84 -84.09 14.28 -22.86
CA VAL A 84 -82.67 14.53 -22.55
C VAL A 84 -82.40 16.02 -22.53
N ALA A 85 -81.90 16.51 -21.41
CA ALA A 85 -81.45 17.87 -21.28
C ALA A 85 -79.93 17.89 -21.16
N LEU A 86 -79.21 18.59 -22.04
CA LEU A 86 -77.76 18.70 -22.08
C LEU A 86 -77.30 20.14 -21.81
N SER A 87 -76.25 20.29 -21.00
CA SER A 87 -75.58 21.58 -20.72
C SER A 87 -74.90 22.16 -21.93
N ARG A 88 -74.49 21.33 -22.92
CA ARG A 88 -73.82 21.71 -24.17
C ARG A 88 -74.54 21.11 -25.39
N ARG A 89 -74.32 21.73 -26.59
CA ARG A 89 -74.71 21.15 -27.88
C ARG A 89 -73.74 20.07 -28.30
N MET A 90 -74.02 18.84 -28.00
CA MET A 90 -73.32 17.63 -28.40
C MET A 90 -74.26 16.44 -28.47
N GLU A 91 -73.80 15.29 -28.97
CA GLU A 91 -74.57 14.06 -28.88
C GLU A 91 -74.86 13.69 -27.43
N SER A 92 -76.02 13.06 -27.18
CA SER A 92 -76.38 12.60 -25.84
C SER A 92 -75.33 11.63 -25.30
N LEU A 93 -74.95 11.79 -24.04
CA LEU A 93 -74.14 10.79 -23.34
C LEU A 93 -74.89 9.48 -23.26
N PRO A 94 -74.20 8.31 -23.32
CA PRO A 94 -74.81 7.04 -23.08
C PRO A 94 -75.31 7.03 -21.63
N VAL A 95 -76.64 6.75 -21.45
CA VAL A 95 -77.24 6.70 -20.10
C VAL A 95 -76.69 5.50 -19.32
N MET A 96 -76.10 5.78 -18.16
CA MET A 96 -75.53 4.76 -17.31
C MET A 96 -76.54 4.21 -16.32
N ASP A 97 -76.71 2.89 -16.31
CA ASP A 97 -77.65 2.19 -15.40
C ASP A 97 -77.18 2.09 -13.93
N ARG A 98 -75.90 2.57 -13.66
CA ARG A 98 -75.27 2.48 -12.35
C ARG A 98 -75.06 3.85 -11.72
N VAL A 99 -75.50 4.01 -10.48
CA VAL A 99 -75.14 5.17 -9.67
C VAL A 99 -73.72 5.14 -9.23
N GLY A 100 -73.02 6.25 -9.30
CA GLY A 100 -71.60 6.39 -8.95
C GLY A 100 -70.71 6.73 -10.12
N PHE A 101 -69.43 6.50 -9.95
CA PHE A 101 -68.41 6.78 -11.00
C PHE A 101 -68.35 5.66 -12.02
N SER A 102 -68.35 6.02 -13.31
CA SER A 102 -68.21 5.11 -14.44
C SER A 102 -67.33 5.68 -15.52
N ASP A 103 -66.66 4.81 -16.30
CA ASP A 103 -65.92 5.19 -17.49
C ASP A 103 -66.64 4.66 -18.72
N PHE A 104 -66.72 5.46 -19.77
CA PHE A 104 -67.30 5.09 -21.07
C PHE A 104 -66.50 5.67 -22.25
N GLN A 105 -66.78 5.17 -23.44
CA GLN A 105 -66.18 5.69 -24.65
C GLN A 105 -67.20 6.47 -25.51
N LEU A 106 -66.83 7.68 -25.90
CA LEU A 106 -67.63 8.50 -26.83
C LEU A 106 -66.67 9.17 -27.80
N ASP A 107 -66.94 9.07 -29.11
CA ASP A 107 -66.09 9.63 -30.19
C ASP A 107 -64.64 9.19 -30.11
N GLY A 108 -64.35 7.92 -29.72
CA GLY A 108 -63.02 7.39 -29.58
C GLY A 108 -62.24 7.93 -28.37
N LYS A 109 -62.88 8.68 -27.49
CA LYS A 109 -62.29 9.24 -26.25
C LYS A 109 -62.93 8.57 -25.05
N THR A 110 -62.10 8.26 -24.03
CA THR A 110 -62.55 7.79 -22.76
C THR A 110 -63.06 8.96 -21.92
N TRP A 111 -64.28 8.84 -21.41
CA TRP A 111 -64.92 9.77 -20.52
C TRP A 111 -65.08 9.20 -19.15
N ARG A 112 -65.01 10.03 -18.14
CA ARG A 112 -65.32 9.70 -16.73
C ARG A 112 -66.60 10.41 -16.36
N ALA A 113 -67.59 9.70 -15.86
CA ALA A 113 -68.85 10.26 -15.43
C ALA A 113 -69.17 9.93 -13.97
N TYR A 114 -69.93 10.80 -13.35
CA TYR A 114 -70.62 10.56 -12.09
C TYR A 114 -72.13 10.64 -12.30
N THR A 115 -72.83 9.56 -11.98
CA THR A 115 -74.26 9.41 -12.21
C THR A 115 -75.02 9.28 -10.87
N PHE A 116 -76.09 9.99 -10.69
CA PHE A 116 -76.96 9.80 -9.55
C PHE A 116 -78.45 10.02 -9.94
N LEU A 117 -79.39 9.52 -9.10
CA LEU A 117 -80.85 9.66 -9.29
C LEU A 117 -81.28 10.83 -8.45
N ASN A 118 -81.93 11.82 -9.05
CA ASN A 118 -82.54 12.96 -8.31
C ASN A 118 -83.87 12.62 -7.67
N PRO A 119 -84.45 13.43 -6.71
CA PRO A 119 -85.72 13.18 -6.05
C PRO A 119 -86.92 13.10 -7.00
N TYR A 120 -86.78 13.52 -8.23
CA TYR A 120 -87.81 13.47 -9.26
C TYR A 120 -87.75 12.18 -10.11
N GLY A 121 -86.82 11.26 -9.80
CA GLY A 121 -86.65 10.02 -10.51
C GLY A 121 -85.88 10.18 -11.84
N GLN A 122 -85.19 11.31 -12.04
CA GLN A 122 -84.39 11.59 -13.24
C GLN A 122 -82.94 11.26 -13.01
N ILE A 123 -82.29 10.72 -14.00
CA ILE A 123 -80.85 10.40 -13.99
C ILE A 123 -80.04 11.66 -14.32
N VAL A 124 -79.20 12.14 -13.39
CA VAL A 124 -78.30 13.23 -13.57
C VAL A 124 -76.90 12.66 -13.72
N GLU A 125 -76.26 13.07 -14.81
CA GLU A 125 -74.93 12.60 -15.18
C GLU A 125 -74.01 13.77 -15.48
N ALA A 126 -72.90 13.87 -14.77
CA ALA A 126 -71.83 14.81 -15.05
C ALA A 126 -70.62 14.05 -15.59
N ALA A 127 -70.15 14.40 -16.79
CA ALA A 127 -69.07 13.68 -17.48
C ALA A 127 -67.97 14.63 -17.96
N GLN A 128 -66.73 14.11 -17.95
CA GLN A 128 -65.57 14.83 -18.43
C GLN A 128 -64.61 13.90 -19.21
N PRO A 129 -64.02 14.34 -20.33
CA PRO A 129 -63.05 13.53 -21.06
C PRO A 129 -61.75 13.30 -20.23
N ARG A 130 -61.29 12.06 -20.20
CA ARG A 130 -60.08 11.69 -19.43
C ARG A 130 -58.78 12.35 -19.92
N PHE A 131 -58.67 12.69 -21.20
CA PHE A 131 -57.45 13.37 -21.72
C PHE A 131 -57.21 14.71 -21.04
N ILE A 132 -58.27 15.42 -20.60
CA ILE A 132 -58.13 16.69 -19.90
C ILE A 132 -57.45 16.51 -18.56
N ARG A 133 -57.69 15.39 -17.87
CA ARG A 133 -57.06 15.06 -16.59
C ARG A 133 -55.57 14.84 -16.73
N SER A 134 -55.14 14.14 -17.79
CA SER A 134 -53.71 13.94 -18.10
C SER A 134 -53.03 15.23 -18.48
N GLU A 135 -53.71 16.10 -19.21
CA GLU A 135 -53.17 17.43 -19.57
C GLU A 135 -52.99 18.33 -18.33
N ILE A 136 -53.97 18.37 -17.43
CA ILE A 136 -53.86 19.12 -16.17
C ILE A 136 -52.75 18.54 -15.30
N ALA A 137 -52.67 17.21 -15.19
CA ALA A 137 -51.60 16.55 -14.42
C ALA A 137 -50.20 16.88 -14.96
N PHE A 138 -50.04 16.89 -16.30
CA PHE A 138 -48.79 17.24 -16.94
C PHE A 138 -48.41 18.71 -16.73
N GLN A 139 -49.39 19.63 -16.90
CA GLN A 139 -49.14 21.07 -16.70
C GLN A 139 -48.82 21.37 -15.23
N THR A 140 -49.41 20.66 -14.30
CA THR A 140 -49.12 20.78 -12.84
C THR A 140 -47.77 20.19 -12.47
N ALA A 141 -47.35 19.06 -13.08
CA ALA A 141 -46.10 18.41 -12.81
C ALA A 141 -44.86 19.14 -13.45
N LYS A 142 -45.04 19.75 -14.62
CA LYS A 142 -43.97 20.40 -15.39
C LYS A 142 -43.14 21.41 -14.60
N PRO A 143 -43.71 22.35 -13.82
CA PRO A 143 -42.92 23.32 -13.04
C PRO A 143 -42.02 22.71 -12.01
N VAL A 144 -42.30 21.49 -11.53
CA VAL A 144 -41.49 20.76 -10.53
C VAL A 144 -40.47 19.88 -11.22
N LEU A 145 -40.82 19.25 -12.33
CA LEU A 145 -39.91 18.38 -13.08
C LEU A 145 -38.76 19.13 -13.74
N LEU A 146 -38.99 20.35 -14.22
CA LEU A 146 -37.97 21.15 -14.90
C LEU A 146 -36.79 21.54 -13.99
N PRO A 147 -37.00 22.10 -12.77
CA PRO A 147 -35.92 22.39 -11.84
C PRO A 147 -35.16 21.12 -11.39
N LEU A 148 -35.88 20.01 -11.19
CA LEU A 148 -35.28 18.71 -10.83
C LEU A 148 -34.27 18.27 -11.93
N PHE A 149 -34.65 18.37 -13.19
CA PHE A 149 -33.77 18.05 -14.32
C PHE A 149 -32.54 18.94 -14.37
N VAL A 150 -32.70 20.25 -14.17
CA VAL A 150 -31.56 21.21 -14.13
C VAL A 150 -30.64 20.92 -12.97
N MET A 151 -31.16 20.63 -11.78
CA MET A 151 -30.39 20.29 -10.58
C MET A 151 -29.48 19.08 -10.84
N ILE A 152 -29.98 18.07 -11.53
CA ILE A 152 -29.23 16.84 -11.82
C ILE A 152 -28.08 17.09 -12.79
N LEU A 153 -28.30 17.88 -13.82
CA LEU A 153 -27.22 18.28 -14.73
C LEU A 153 -26.11 19.02 -13.98
N LEU A 154 -26.52 19.89 -13.04
CA LEU A 154 -25.59 20.68 -12.23
C LEU A 154 -24.78 19.78 -11.28
N VAL A 155 -25.44 18.84 -10.58
CA VAL A 155 -24.78 17.85 -9.73
C VAL A 155 -23.83 16.98 -10.55
N GLY A 156 -24.25 16.49 -11.71
CA GLY A 156 -23.41 15.72 -12.62
C GLY A 156 -22.16 16.49 -13.07
N LEU A 157 -22.31 17.77 -13.38
CA LEU A 157 -21.18 18.64 -13.74
C LEU A 157 -20.20 18.81 -12.55
N VAL A 158 -20.70 19.08 -11.36
CA VAL A 158 -19.87 19.23 -10.16
C VAL A 158 -19.08 17.96 -9.88
N VAL A 159 -19.73 16.80 -9.91
CA VAL A 159 -19.09 15.50 -9.73
C VAL A 159 -18.01 15.25 -10.79
N TRP A 160 -18.31 15.56 -12.06
CA TRP A 160 -17.33 15.41 -13.16
C TRP A 160 -16.08 16.27 -12.94
N VAL A 161 -16.25 17.51 -12.46
CA VAL A 161 -15.13 18.42 -12.13
C VAL A 161 -14.31 17.90 -10.96
N ILE A 162 -14.95 17.50 -9.84
CA ILE A 162 -14.26 17.02 -8.63
C ILE A 162 -13.44 15.76 -8.94
N ILE A 163 -14.05 14.76 -9.59
CA ILE A 163 -13.37 13.53 -9.98
C ILE A 163 -12.23 13.85 -10.96
N GLY A 164 -12.47 14.76 -11.91
CA GLY A 164 -11.47 15.18 -12.87
C GLY A 164 -10.22 15.78 -12.21
N GLN A 165 -10.39 16.65 -11.24
CA GLN A 165 -9.29 17.29 -10.48
C GLN A 165 -8.52 16.29 -9.65
N GLY A 166 -9.20 15.39 -8.94
CA GLY A 166 -8.54 14.35 -8.12
C GLY A 166 -7.64 13.45 -8.96
N PHE A 167 -8.12 12.96 -10.09
CA PHE A 167 -7.33 12.11 -11.00
C PHE A 167 -6.23 12.87 -11.76
N HIS A 168 -6.36 14.17 -11.97
CA HIS A 168 -5.31 14.98 -12.58
C HIS A 168 -4.05 15.02 -11.71
N ALA A 169 -4.21 15.20 -10.40
CA ALA A 169 -3.09 15.16 -9.45
C ALA A 169 -2.34 13.81 -9.50
N LEU A 170 -3.08 12.69 -9.52
CA LEU A 170 -2.49 11.34 -9.62
C LEU A 170 -1.71 11.15 -10.94
N ASN A 171 -2.30 11.53 -12.07
CA ASN A 171 -1.65 11.43 -13.38
C ASN A 171 -0.40 12.32 -13.50
N LYS A 172 -0.39 13.48 -12.86
CA LYS A 172 0.79 14.35 -12.81
C LYS A 172 1.93 13.69 -12.03
N THR A 173 1.61 13.02 -10.91
CA THR A 173 2.59 12.28 -10.09
C THR A 173 3.16 11.08 -10.84
N THR A 174 2.30 10.25 -11.45
CA THR A 174 2.75 9.09 -12.25
C THR A 174 3.57 9.52 -13.46
N GLY A 175 3.18 10.61 -14.12
CA GLY A 175 3.95 11.20 -15.23
C GLY A 175 5.31 11.75 -14.79
N ALA A 176 5.41 12.33 -13.58
CA ALA A 176 6.67 12.77 -13.02
C ALA A 176 7.61 11.59 -12.71
N ILE A 177 7.07 10.47 -12.22
CA ILE A 177 7.83 9.24 -11.98
C ILE A 177 8.30 8.62 -13.30
N ALA A 178 7.40 8.50 -14.29
CA ALA A 178 7.70 7.85 -15.58
C ALA A 178 8.76 8.61 -16.42
N ARG A 179 8.89 9.92 -16.25
CA ARG A 179 9.86 10.76 -16.97
C ARG A 179 11.23 10.85 -16.28
N ARG A 180 11.38 10.25 -15.09
CA ARG A 180 12.65 10.27 -14.36
C ARG A 180 13.64 9.32 -15.00
N SER A 181 14.92 9.73 -15.02
CA SER A 181 16.01 8.81 -15.28
C SER A 181 16.00 7.70 -14.21
N PRO A 182 16.32 6.44 -14.56
CA PRO A 182 16.42 5.32 -13.61
C PRO A 182 17.38 5.61 -12.45
N THR A 183 18.31 6.55 -12.62
CA THR A 183 19.30 6.96 -11.61
C THR A 183 18.86 8.15 -10.75
N SER A 184 17.69 8.75 -11.03
CA SER A 184 17.22 9.93 -10.28
C SER A 184 16.45 9.50 -9.02
N LEU A 185 17.13 9.51 -7.88
CA LEU A 185 16.62 9.13 -6.56
C LEU A 185 16.14 10.33 -5.71
N GLN A 186 15.96 11.51 -6.33
CA GLN A 186 15.48 12.69 -5.63
C GLN A 186 14.02 12.49 -5.12
N PRO A 187 13.67 12.98 -3.93
CA PRO A 187 12.31 12.86 -3.42
C PRO A 187 11.29 13.53 -4.34
N LEU A 188 10.07 12.98 -4.37
CA LEU A 188 8.93 13.56 -5.06
C LEU A 188 8.38 14.73 -4.26
N SER A 189 8.08 15.85 -4.95
CA SER A 189 7.47 17.01 -4.32
C SER A 189 6.02 16.73 -3.95
N MET A 190 5.64 17.04 -2.71
CA MET A 190 4.27 16.89 -2.20
C MET A 190 3.39 18.13 -2.44
N LYS A 191 3.93 19.19 -3.05
CA LYS A 191 3.24 20.47 -3.21
C LYS A 191 2.02 20.34 -4.12
N GLY A 192 0.83 20.62 -3.58
CA GLY A 192 -0.45 20.57 -4.31
C GLY A 192 -1.04 19.17 -4.46
N MET A 193 -0.61 18.18 -3.65
CA MET A 193 -1.18 16.83 -3.64
C MET A 193 -2.37 16.72 -2.69
N PRO A 194 -3.41 15.94 -3.05
CA PRO A 194 -4.47 15.55 -2.13
C PRO A 194 -3.92 14.81 -0.91
N ARG A 195 -4.55 15.01 0.26
CA ARG A 195 -4.12 14.39 1.53
C ARG A 195 -4.09 12.87 1.48
N GLU A 196 -4.96 12.28 0.69
CA GLU A 196 -5.11 10.84 0.49
C GLU A 196 -3.91 10.20 -0.23
N ILE A 197 -3.16 10.99 -1.02
CA ILE A 197 -2.01 10.53 -1.79
C ILE A 197 -0.70 10.76 -1.04
N VAL A 198 -0.65 11.70 -0.10
CA VAL A 198 0.55 12.05 0.67
C VAL A 198 1.21 10.84 1.35
N PRO A 199 0.48 9.92 2.04
CA PRO A 199 1.10 8.76 2.67
C PRO A 199 1.81 7.83 1.67
N LEU A 200 1.22 7.64 0.49
CA LEU A 200 1.82 6.83 -0.58
C LEU A 200 3.12 7.46 -1.11
N VAL A 201 3.12 8.78 -1.29
CA VAL A 201 4.30 9.50 -1.77
C VAL A 201 5.41 9.52 -0.73
N ASN A 202 5.07 9.61 0.58
CA ASN A 202 6.04 9.47 1.66
C ASN A 202 6.70 8.09 1.65
N ALA A 203 5.91 7.01 1.65
CA ALA A 203 6.45 5.66 1.58
C ALA A 203 7.36 5.45 0.35
N LEU A 204 7.00 6.03 -0.80
CA LEU A 204 7.84 5.99 -1.98
C LEU A 204 9.13 6.81 -1.83
N ASN A 205 9.07 7.98 -1.21
CA ASN A 205 10.26 8.80 -0.93
C ASN A 205 11.22 8.09 0.04
N ASP A 206 10.69 7.40 1.05
CA ASP A 206 11.48 6.60 1.99
C ASP A 206 12.19 5.45 1.26
N LEU A 207 11.50 4.73 0.37
CA LEU A 207 12.10 3.70 -0.47
C LEU A 207 13.19 4.25 -1.40
N LEU A 208 12.93 5.40 -2.05
CA LEU A 208 13.93 6.08 -2.89
C LEU A 208 15.17 6.52 -2.08
N GLY A 209 14.96 6.97 -0.83
CA GLY A 209 16.02 7.30 0.12
C GLY A 209 16.89 6.09 0.44
N GLN A 210 16.26 4.97 0.87
CA GLN A 210 16.96 3.71 1.17
C GLN A 210 17.74 3.17 -0.04
N LEU A 211 17.11 3.18 -1.23
CA LEU A 211 17.76 2.78 -2.47
C LEU A 211 18.96 3.69 -2.80
N GLY A 212 18.83 5.01 -2.58
CA GLY A 212 19.89 5.98 -2.78
C GLY A 212 21.10 5.73 -1.88
N GLU A 213 20.88 5.42 -0.61
CA GLU A 213 21.93 5.07 0.33
C GLU A 213 22.60 3.74 -0.03
N SER A 214 21.83 2.74 -0.43
CA SER A 214 22.35 1.45 -0.88
C SER A 214 23.27 1.61 -2.11
N ILE A 215 22.81 2.34 -3.13
CA ILE A 215 23.64 2.60 -4.34
C ILE A 215 24.92 3.35 -4.00
N LYS A 216 24.86 4.39 -3.14
CA LYS A 216 26.06 5.12 -2.70
C LYS A 216 27.02 4.23 -1.93
N ALA A 217 26.50 3.33 -1.08
CA ALA A 217 27.31 2.36 -0.35
C ALA A 217 27.99 1.38 -1.30
N GLN A 218 27.28 0.89 -2.33
CA GLN A 218 27.83 0.01 -3.36
C GLN A 218 28.88 0.71 -4.22
N GLN A 219 28.68 1.97 -4.63
CA GLN A 219 29.66 2.75 -5.38
C GLN A 219 30.92 2.99 -4.57
N ARG A 220 30.81 3.36 -3.29
CA ARG A 220 31.95 3.50 -2.38
C ARG A 220 32.71 2.19 -2.27
N PHE A 221 32.01 1.07 -2.04
CA PHE A 221 32.64 -0.24 -1.97
C PHE A 221 33.44 -0.60 -3.24
N ALA A 222 32.86 -0.36 -4.42
CA ALA A 222 33.52 -0.64 -5.69
C ALA A 222 34.78 0.24 -5.90
N SER A 223 34.68 1.53 -5.52
CA SER A 223 35.81 2.46 -5.59
C SER A 223 36.98 2.04 -4.66
N ASP A 224 36.62 1.74 -3.39
CA ASP A 224 37.58 1.35 -2.37
C ASP A 224 38.26 0.01 -2.73
N ALA A 225 37.47 -0.96 -3.21
CA ALA A 225 37.97 -2.25 -3.68
C ALA A 225 38.97 -2.08 -4.84
N ALA A 226 38.67 -1.19 -5.79
CA ALA A 226 39.56 -0.89 -6.92
C ALA A 226 40.87 -0.26 -6.45
N HIS A 227 40.81 0.65 -5.47
CA HIS A 227 42.02 1.28 -4.89
C HIS A 227 42.89 0.25 -4.16
N GLU A 228 42.26 -0.59 -3.31
CA GLU A 228 42.98 -1.60 -2.53
C GLU A 228 43.55 -2.76 -3.37
N LEU A 229 42.93 -3.06 -4.53
CA LEU A 229 43.49 -4.00 -5.50
C LEU A 229 44.66 -3.42 -6.31
N ARG A 230 44.62 -2.13 -6.63
CA ARG A 230 45.66 -1.47 -7.42
C ARG A 230 47.04 -1.52 -6.71
N THR A 231 47.04 -1.28 -5.41
CA THR A 231 48.30 -1.23 -4.61
C THR A 231 49.07 -2.57 -4.65
N PRO A 232 48.50 -3.75 -4.31
CA PRO A 232 49.23 -5.00 -4.41
C PRO A 232 49.62 -5.36 -5.84
N LEU A 233 48.78 -5.06 -6.85
CA LEU A 233 49.09 -5.32 -8.24
C LEU A 233 50.30 -4.50 -8.70
N THR A 234 50.38 -3.21 -8.33
CA THR A 234 51.56 -2.36 -8.63
C THR A 234 52.81 -2.90 -7.94
N ALA A 235 52.69 -3.34 -6.66
CA ALA A 235 53.83 -3.95 -5.96
C ALA A 235 54.30 -5.26 -6.62
N LEU A 236 53.35 -6.11 -7.09
CA LEU A 236 53.70 -7.34 -7.83
C LEU A 236 54.41 -7.03 -9.13
N THR A 237 53.92 -6.05 -9.89
CA THR A 237 54.60 -5.60 -11.13
C THR A 237 56.04 -5.14 -10.89
N LEU A 238 56.23 -4.39 -9.78
CA LEU A 238 57.59 -3.96 -9.40
C LEU A 238 58.51 -5.16 -9.03
N GLN A 239 57.98 -6.16 -8.27
CA GLN A 239 58.76 -7.35 -7.93
C GLN A 239 59.12 -8.19 -9.16
N ILE A 240 58.26 -8.26 -10.17
CA ILE A 240 58.53 -8.91 -11.45
C ILE A 240 59.69 -8.20 -12.14
N GLN A 241 59.65 -6.86 -12.26
CA GLN A 241 60.70 -6.07 -12.87
C GLN A 241 62.05 -6.21 -12.12
N LEU A 242 62.00 -6.29 -10.79
CA LEU A 242 63.19 -6.53 -9.98
C LEU A 242 63.77 -7.94 -10.21
N ALA A 243 62.95 -8.96 -10.34
CA ALA A 243 63.35 -10.32 -10.65
C ALA A 243 63.99 -10.42 -12.05
N GLU A 244 63.41 -9.73 -13.04
CA GLU A 244 63.93 -9.68 -14.41
C GLU A 244 65.31 -9.00 -14.49
N ARG A 245 65.53 -7.95 -13.69
CA ARG A 245 66.78 -7.17 -13.67
C ARG A 245 67.85 -7.68 -12.70
N ALA A 246 67.49 -8.75 -11.92
CA ALA A 246 68.44 -9.29 -10.94
C ALA A 246 69.69 -9.89 -11.60
N LYS A 247 70.82 -9.42 -11.17
CA LYS A 247 72.17 -9.86 -11.70
C LYS A 247 72.71 -11.07 -10.94
N THR A 248 72.13 -11.41 -9.76
CA THR A 248 72.53 -12.56 -8.95
C THR A 248 71.35 -13.45 -8.67
N ASP A 249 71.57 -14.78 -8.50
CA ASP A 249 70.55 -15.75 -8.19
C ASP A 249 69.95 -15.48 -6.83
N GLU A 250 70.66 -14.98 -5.84
CA GLU A 250 70.16 -14.59 -4.54
C GLU A 250 69.17 -13.41 -4.64
N ALA A 251 69.52 -12.36 -5.41
CA ALA A 251 68.61 -11.23 -5.61
C ALA A 251 67.32 -11.65 -6.32
N ARG A 252 67.45 -12.56 -7.31
CA ARG A 252 66.31 -13.14 -8.04
C ARG A 252 65.44 -13.97 -7.12
N ALA A 253 66.00 -14.86 -6.30
CA ALA A 253 65.28 -15.67 -5.31
C ALA A 253 64.53 -14.81 -4.29
N LYS A 254 65.16 -13.72 -3.80
CA LYS A 254 64.53 -12.76 -2.89
C LYS A 254 63.32 -12.02 -3.54
N ALA A 255 63.45 -11.66 -4.81
CA ALA A 255 62.37 -11.02 -5.57
C ALA A 255 61.19 -12.00 -5.77
N PHE A 256 61.46 -13.28 -6.12
CA PHE A 256 60.44 -14.32 -6.23
C PHE A 256 59.76 -14.62 -4.88
N GLY A 257 60.50 -14.65 -3.76
CA GLY A 257 59.92 -14.78 -2.43
C GLY A 257 58.90 -13.68 -2.13
N ARG A 258 59.31 -12.42 -2.37
CA ARG A 258 58.39 -11.26 -2.20
C ARG A 258 57.21 -11.28 -3.14
N LEU A 259 57.39 -11.77 -4.39
CA LEU A 259 56.34 -11.96 -5.36
C LEU A 259 55.30 -12.98 -4.84
N LYS A 260 55.77 -14.15 -4.36
CA LYS A 260 54.92 -15.19 -3.77
C LYS A 260 54.07 -14.66 -2.60
N ASP A 261 54.69 -13.89 -1.70
CA ASP A 261 53.99 -13.25 -0.58
C ASP A 261 53.01 -12.20 -1.04
N GLY A 262 53.35 -11.44 -2.08
CA GLY A 262 52.46 -10.46 -2.71
C GLY A 262 51.21 -11.11 -3.31
N VAL A 263 51.37 -12.23 -4.05
CA VAL A 263 50.26 -13.00 -4.61
C VAL A 263 49.36 -13.53 -3.49
N LYS A 264 49.93 -14.11 -2.43
CA LYS A 264 49.13 -14.59 -1.27
C LYS A 264 48.28 -13.46 -0.65
N ARG A 265 48.88 -12.25 -0.49
CA ARG A 265 48.15 -11.08 0.03
C ARG A 265 47.04 -10.64 -0.90
N ALA A 266 47.27 -10.57 -2.22
CA ALA A 266 46.26 -10.20 -3.21
C ALA A 266 45.11 -11.21 -3.26
N THR A 267 45.39 -12.51 -3.23
CA THR A 267 44.38 -13.57 -3.19
C THR A 267 43.52 -13.46 -1.92
N ARG A 268 44.15 -13.22 -0.76
CA ARG A 268 43.40 -13.02 0.49
C ARG A 268 42.46 -11.82 0.42
N LEU A 269 42.91 -10.69 -0.15
CA LEU A 269 42.06 -9.51 -0.34
C LEU A 269 40.89 -9.80 -1.25
N VAL A 270 41.07 -10.48 -2.39
CA VAL A 270 40.03 -10.87 -3.32
C VAL A 270 38.99 -11.77 -2.60
N THR A 271 39.46 -12.76 -1.84
CA THR A 271 38.58 -13.64 -1.07
C THR A 271 37.74 -12.86 -0.04
N GLN A 272 38.36 -11.91 0.67
CA GLN A 272 37.65 -11.05 1.62
C GLN A 272 36.60 -10.15 0.94
N LEU A 273 36.89 -9.57 -0.24
CA LEU A 273 35.96 -8.78 -1.02
C LEU A 273 34.78 -9.61 -1.53
N LEU A 274 35.05 -10.84 -2.05
CA LEU A 274 33.99 -11.76 -2.49
C LEU A 274 33.10 -12.20 -1.32
N THR A 275 33.68 -12.42 -0.15
CA THR A 275 32.92 -12.77 1.05
C THR A 275 32.03 -11.62 1.50
N MET A 276 32.56 -10.37 1.52
CA MET A 276 31.74 -9.19 1.81
C MET A 276 30.57 -9.03 0.84
N ALA A 277 30.78 -9.28 -0.45
CA ALA A 277 29.71 -9.22 -1.45
C ALA A 277 28.65 -10.33 -1.26
N ARG A 278 29.03 -11.48 -0.73
CA ARG A 278 28.10 -12.60 -0.43
C ARG A 278 27.29 -12.41 0.86
N LEU A 279 27.77 -11.58 1.78
CA LEU A 279 27.10 -11.23 3.04
C LEU A 279 26.01 -10.15 2.87
N ASP A 280 25.56 -9.91 1.65
CA ASP A 280 24.46 -8.97 1.41
C ASP A 280 23.14 -9.57 1.91
N PRO A 281 22.30 -8.80 2.66
CA PRO A 281 21.05 -9.30 3.24
C PRO A 281 20.05 -9.83 2.22
N ASP A 282 20.12 -9.34 0.98
CA ASP A 282 19.25 -9.79 -0.11
C ASP A 282 19.63 -11.19 -0.63
N ASN A 283 20.80 -11.70 -0.29
CA ASN A 283 21.30 -13.01 -0.73
C ASN A 283 21.13 -14.06 0.37
N ARG A 284 19.91 -14.31 0.81
CA ARG A 284 19.54 -15.33 1.83
C ARG A 284 19.74 -16.78 1.34
N SER A 285 20.79 -17.05 0.57
CA SER A 285 21.00 -18.33 -0.11
C SER A 285 21.38 -19.49 0.82
N ARG A 286 21.61 -19.28 2.12
CA ARG A 286 21.96 -20.33 3.06
C ARG A 286 21.04 -20.33 4.28
N PRO A 287 20.55 -21.51 4.70
CA PRO A 287 19.65 -21.60 5.85
C PRO A 287 20.37 -21.25 7.15
N PHE A 288 19.64 -20.64 8.07
CA PHE A 288 20.02 -20.51 9.46
C PHE A 288 19.65 -21.82 10.15
N LEU A 289 20.63 -22.45 10.77
CA LEU A 289 20.51 -23.74 11.45
C LEU A 289 20.99 -23.62 12.91
N PRO A 290 20.60 -24.52 13.81
CA PRO A 290 21.21 -24.58 15.12
C PRO A 290 22.71 -24.85 15.00
N VAL A 291 23.54 -23.98 15.56
CA VAL A 291 25.00 -24.06 15.55
C VAL A 291 25.50 -24.03 17.00
N ASP A 292 26.31 -25.03 17.39
CA ASP A 292 27.02 -25.01 18.64
C ASP A 292 28.26 -24.10 18.55
N MET A 293 28.13 -22.90 19.11
CA MET A 293 29.21 -21.91 19.13
C MET A 293 30.45 -22.37 19.92
N THR A 294 30.25 -23.23 20.92
CA THR A 294 31.36 -23.79 21.72
C THR A 294 32.21 -24.70 20.89
N GLN A 295 31.58 -25.62 20.14
CA GLN A 295 32.27 -26.51 19.22
C GLN A 295 32.95 -25.72 18.09
N LEU A 296 32.27 -24.73 17.56
CA LEU A 296 32.81 -23.86 16.52
C LEU A 296 34.04 -23.07 17.00
N ALA A 297 33.99 -22.52 18.22
CA ALA A 297 35.13 -21.80 18.82
C ALA A 297 36.36 -22.70 19.01
N ARG A 298 36.15 -23.94 19.47
CA ARG A 298 37.22 -24.94 19.58
C ARG A 298 37.86 -25.29 18.24
N SER A 299 37.02 -25.57 17.24
CA SER A 299 37.48 -25.89 15.89
C SER A 299 38.33 -24.73 15.29
N VAL A 300 37.90 -23.47 15.47
CA VAL A 300 38.68 -22.33 15.00
C VAL A 300 39.99 -22.13 15.76
N ALA A 301 39.99 -22.41 17.10
CA ALA A 301 41.22 -22.36 17.88
C ALA A 301 42.21 -23.45 17.43
N GLU A 302 41.73 -24.67 17.18
CA GLU A 302 42.55 -25.78 16.66
C GLU A 302 43.11 -25.44 15.26
N ASP A 303 42.30 -24.91 14.35
CA ASP A 303 42.74 -24.51 13.00
C ASP A 303 43.84 -23.45 13.02
N LEU A 304 43.85 -22.57 14.03
CA LEU A 304 44.84 -21.48 14.18
C LEU A 304 45.98 -21.78 15.10
N SER A 305 45.96 -22.93 15.84
CA SER A 305 47.02 -23.34 16.74
C SER A 305 48.41 -23.38 16.13
N PRO A 306 48.63 -23.91 14.90
CA PRO A 306 49.97 -23.94 14.33
C PRO A 306 50.54 -22.51 14.08
N ILE A 307 49.68 -21.53 13.81
CA ILE A 307 50.10 -20.13 13.61
C ILE A 307 50.39 -19.48 14.96
N ALA A 308 49.57 -19.78 15.98
CA ALA A 308 49.78 -19.31 17.36
C ALA A 308 51.09 -19.82 17.93
N GLU A 309 51.40 -21.13 17.76
CA GLU A 309 52.65 -21.77 18.19
C GLU A 309 53.85 -21.16 17.50
N GLN A 310 53.79 -20.98 16.19
CA GLN A 310 54.90 -20.32 15.43
C GLN A 310 55.17 -18.92 15.96
N LYS A 311 54.17 -18.25 16.52
CA LYS A 311 54.28 -16.88 17.04
C LYS A 311 54.54 -16.87 18.56
N HIS A 312 54.64 -18.03 19.21
CA HIS A 312 54.75 -18.20 20.66
C HIS A 312 53.60 -17.46 21.41
N VAL A 313 52.38 -17.54 20.90
CA VAL A 313 51.18 -16.97 21.52
C VAL A 313 50.29 -18.10 22.02
N HIS A 314 49.75 -18.00 23.25
CA HIS A 314 48.81 -18.94 23.80
C HIS A 314 47.43 -18.64 23.28
N LEU A 315 46.83 -19.58 22.53
CA LEU A 315 45.47 -19.49 22.02
C LEU A 315 44.63 -20.64 22.56
N TRP A 316 43.54 -20.36 23.24
CA TRP A 316 42.58 -21.38 23.71
C TRP A 316 41.15 -20.92 23.68
N ALA A 317 40.21 -21.89 23.63
CA ALA A 317 38.78 -21.66 23.74
C ALA A 317 38.28 -22.11 25.13
N VAL A 318 37.49 -21.26 25.78
CA VAL A 318 36.85 -21.51 27.08
C VAL A 318 35.35 -21.40 26.93
N SER A 319 34.63 -22.36 27.49
CA SER A 319 33.16 -22.31 27.58
C SER A 319 32.72 -22.96 28.87
N GLU A 320 31.85 -22.31 29.59
CA GLU A 320 31.25 -22.86 30.81
C GLU A 320 30.08 -23.81 30.48
N THR A 321 29.36 -23.54 29.39
CA THR A 321 28.17 -24.28 28.95
C THR A 321 28.11 -24.36 27.43
N PRO A 322 27.60 -25.47 26.84
CA PRO A 322 27.32 -25.53 25.42
C PRO A 322 26.37 -24.41 25.01
N THR A 323 26.75 -23.65 24.00
CA THR A 323 25.99 -22.45 23.55
C THR A 323 25.52 -22.66 22.14
N VAL A 324 24.20 -22.87 21.95
CA VAL A 324 23.58 -23.11 20.64
C VAL A 324 22.81 -21.88 20.21
N VAL A 325 23.04 -21.44 18.98
CA VAL A 325 22.32 -20.30 18.33
C VAL A 325 21.82 -20.71 16.96
N VAL A 326 20.74 -20.10 16.50
CA VAL A 326 20.26 -20.27 15.12
C VAL A 326 21.02 -19.31 14.23
N ALA A 327 21.94 -19.83 13.43
CA ALA A 327 22.91 -19.04 12.69
C ALA A 327 23.34 -19.71 11.37
N ASN A 328 24.07 -18.96 10.55
CA ASN A 328 24.83 -19.51 9.44
C ASN A 328 26.24 -19.86 9.94
N GLU A 329 26.57 -21.15 10.01
CA GLU A 329 27.84 -21.63 10.55
C GLU A 329 29.06 -21.06 9.81
N ASP A 330 29.03 -21.03 8.46
CA ASP A 330 30.11 -20.50 7.67
C ASP A 330 30.38 -19.02 7.96
N ALA A 331 29.31 -18.24 8.18
CA ALA A 331 29.42 -16.82 8.51
C ALA A 331 29.97 -16.64 9.93
N LEU A 332 29.54 -17.43 10.92
CA LEU A 332 30.10 -17.38 12.28
C LEU A 332 31.56 -17.85 12.33
N ARG A 333 31.91 -18.88 11.58
CA ARG A 333 33.30 -19.35 11.44
C ARG A 333 34.19 -18.24 10.87
N LEU A 334 33.70 -17.54 9.84
CA LEU A 334 34.38 -16.39 9.25
C LEU A 334 34.56 -15.25 10.25
N LEU A 335 33.53 -14.92 11.03
CA LEU A 335 33.60 -13.90 12.08
C LEU A 335 34.69 -14.22 13.08
N LEU A 336 34.66 -15.45 13.64
CA LEU A 336 35.67 -15.93 14.61
C LEU A 336 37.08 -15.93 14.04
N THR A 337 37.26 -16.46 12.82
CA THR A 337 38.56 -16.46 12.14
C THR A 337 39.10 -15.04 11.95
N ASN A 338 38.25 -14.05 11.58
CA ASN A 338 38.72 -12.65 11.45
C ASN A 338 39.09 -12.03 12.80
N LEU A 339 38.36 -12.32 13.88
CA LEU A 339 38.71 -11.84 15.23
C LEU A 339 40.02 -12.48 15.73
N CYS A 340 40.15 -13.80 15.60
CA CYS A 340 41.35 -14.49 16.00
C CYS A 340 42.59 -14.13 15.19
N ASP A 341 42.45 -14.01 13.87
CA ASP A 341 43.51 -13.48 12.99
C ASP A 341 43.96 -12.08 13.43
N ASN A 342 42.99 -11.23 13.82
CA ASN A 342 43.27 -9.89 14.32
C ASN A 342 44.02 -9.95 15.64
N ALA A 343 43.55 -10.72 16.59
CA ALA A 343 44.20 -10.97 17.88
C ALA A 343 45.63 -11.54 17.70
N LEU A 344 45.79 -12.60 16.90
CA LEU A 344 47.10 -13.16 16.59
C LEU A 344 48.07 -12.13 15.96
N ARG A 345 47.58 -11.20 15.18
CA ARG A 345 48.40 -10.19 14.53
C ARG A 345 48.95 -9.17 15.51
N TYR A 346 48.15 -8.74 16.47
CA TYR A 346 48.48 -7.63 17.37
C TYR A 346 49.03 -8.05 18.71
N THR A 347 48.79 -9.32 19.12
CA THR A 347 49.35 -9.86 20.35
C THR A 347 50.83 -10.07 20.20
N PRO A 348 51.66 -9.58 21.15
CA PRO A 348 53.14 -9.81 21.11
C PRO A 348 53.49 -11.27 21.37
N GLU A 349 54.74 -11.66 21.11
CA GLU A 349 55.30 -12.94 21.46
C GLU A 349 55.19 -13.20 22.99
N GLY A 350 54.78 -14.37 23.40
CA GLY A 350 54.49 -14.75 24.79
C GLY A 350 53.11 -14.23 25.29
N GLY A 351 52.30 -13.65 24.40
CA GLY A 351 50.98 -13.14 24.75
C GLY A 351 49.88 -14.23 24.77
N GLU A 352 48.71 -13.79 25.11
CA GLU A 352 47.54 -14.67 25.36
C GLU A 352 46.33 -14.21 24.55
N ILE A 353 45.60 -15.17 23.96
CA ILE A 353 44.34 -14.97 23.25
C ILE A 353 43.32 -15.99 23.76
N ARG A 354 42.14 -15.51 24.13
CA ARG A 354 41.09 -16.34 24.69
C ARG A 354 39.79 -16.16 23.91
N ILE A 355 39.20 -17.25 23.44
CA ILE A 355 37.89 -17.32 22.85
C ILE A 355 36.91 -17.79 23.93
N GLU A 356 35.89 -17.00 24.21
CA GLU A 356 34.87 -17.33 25.22
C GLU A 356 33.50 -17.42 24.58
N THR A 357 32.71 -18.43 24.96
CA THR A 357 31.30 -18.52 24.66
C THR A 357 30.51 -18.50 25.95
N LEU A 358 29.54 -17.62 26.07
CA LEU A 358 28.78 -17.35 27.28
C LEU A 358 27.29 -17.26 26.94
N ILE A 359 26.44 -17.69 27.86
CA ILE A 359 25.01 -17.42 27.83
C ILE A 359 24.71 -16.42 28.95
N LYS A 360 24.09 -15.29 28.61
CA LYS A 360 23.68 -14.30 29.58
C LYS A 360 22.22 -13.96 29.32
N ASP A 361 21.36 -14.30 30.26
CA ASP A 361 19.92 -14.09 30.21
C ASP A 361 19.27 -14.66 28.94
N THR A 362 19.00 -13.83 27.93
CA THR A 362 18.38 -14.20 26.67
C THR A 362 19.32 -14.04 25.46
N GLU A 363 20.61 -13.85 25.73
CA GLU A 363 21.62 -13.60 24.69
C GLU A 363 22.76 -14.59 24.82
N ALA A 364 23.25 -15.07 23.69
CA ALA A 364 24.47 -15.83 23.58
C ALA A 364 25.57 -14.89 23.11
N SER A 365 26.67 -14.85 23.88
CA SER A 365 27.82 -13.99 23.56
C SER A 365 29.00 -14.83 23.10
N ILE A 366 29.67 -14.38 22.06
CA ILE A 366 31.00 -14.85 21.68
C ILE A 366 32.00 -13.72 21.88
N ARG A 367 33.13 -14.05 22.52
CA ARG A 367 34.17 -13.08 22.84
C ARG A 367 35.52 -13.58 22.38
N VAL A 368 36.32 -12.65 21.85
CA VAL A 368 37.75 -12.91 21.57
C VAL A 368 38.55 -11.83 22.26
N CYS A 369 39.28 -12.20 23.27
CA CYS A 369 40.06 -11.31 24.12
C CYS A 369 41.54 -11.55 23.93
N ASP A 370 42.36 -10.51 23.85
CA ASP A 370 43.80 -10.55 23.79
C ASP A 370 44.45 -9.66 24.88
N ASN A 371 45.76 -9.82 25.08
CA ASN A 371 46.55 -8.96 25.94
C ASN A 371 47.55 -8.05 25.14
N GLY A 372 47.18 -7.71 23.91
CA GLY A 372 47.95 -6.86 23.02
C GLY A 372 48.00 -5.38 23.45
N PRO A 373 48.27 -4.46 22.53
CA PRO A 373 48.40 -3.02 22.81
C PRO A 373 47.05 -2.33 23.09
N GLY A 374 45.91 -2.99 22.81
CA GLY A 374 44.59 -2.38 22.94
C GLY A 374 44.22 -1.43 21.82
N ILE A 375 43.06 -0.77 21.95
CA ILE A 375 42.50 0.17 20.99
C ILE A 375 42.10 1.45 21.71
N PRO A 376 42.61 2.62 21.32
CA PRO A 376 42.21 3.89 21.88
C PRO A 376 40.70 4.14 21.78
N GLU A 377 40.09 4.71 22.79
CA GLU A 377 38.63 4.90 22.86
C GLU A 377 38.10 5.70 21.65
N ALA A 378 38.82 6.72 21.21
CA ALA A 378 38.45 7.55 20.06
C ALA A 378 38.39 6.78 18.73
N GLU A 379 39.02 5.61 18.64
CA GLU A 379 39.07 4.79 17.42
C GLU A 379 38.11 3.59 17.45
N ARG A 380 37.53 3.24 18.62
CA ARG A 380 36.72 2.04 18.82
C ARG A 380 35.51 1.94 17.91
N GLU A 381 34.86 3.04 17.54
CA GLU A 381 33.74 3.03 16.60
C GLU A 381 34.23 2.88 15.15
N ARG A 382 35.34 3.50 14.82
CA ARG A 382 35.85 3.58 13.45
C ARG A 382 36.54 2.32 12.96
N ILE A 383 37.08 1.49 13.87
CA ILE A 383 37.78 0.27 13.47
C ILE A 383 36.89 -0.77 12.77
N PHE A 384 35.56 -0.63 12.85
CA PHE A 384 34.61 -1.44 12.11
C PHE A 384 34.29 -0.89 10.73
N GLU A 385 34.80 0.31 10.39
CA GLU A 385 34.68 0.88 9.04
C GLU A 385 35.54 0.09 8.05
N ARG A 386 35.08 -0.03 6.82
CA ARG A 386 35.81 -0.72 5.77
C ARG A 386 37.12 -0.01 5.48
N PHE A 387 38.23 -0.78 5.34
CA PHE A 387 39.58 -0.30 5.04
C PHE A 387 40.17 0.65 6.10
N TYR A 388 39.49 0.84 7.22
CA TYR A 388 40.03 1.65 8.31
C TYR A 388 41.14 0.89 9.05
N ARG A 389 42.19 1.61 9.42
CA ARG A 389 43.33 1.12 10.20
C ARG A 389 43.72 2.17 11.21
N ALA A 390 43.82 1.76 12.48
CA ALA A 390 44.19 2.65 13.58
C ALA A 390 45.59 3.28 13.35
N GLU A 391 45.75 4.53 13.85
CA GLU A 391 47.02 5.21 13.76
C GLU A 391 48.11 4.45 14.49
N GLY A 392 49.17 4.15 14.24
CA GLY A 392 50.15 3.29 14.91
C GLY A 392 50.17 1.83 14.44
N THR A 393 49.13 1.34 13.76
CA THR A 393 49.11 -0.03 13.22
C THR A 393 49.42 -0.13 11.74
N LYS A 394 49.71 0.99 11.08
CA LYS A 394 49.98 1.06 9.60
C LYS A 394 51.20 0.26 9.16
N THR A 395 52.15 0.00 10.04
CA THR A 395 53.35 -0.80 9.77
C THR A 395 53.07 -2.30 9.74
N ILE A 396 51.99 -2.77 10.41
CA ILE A 396 51.60 -4.19 10.47
C ILE A 396 50.75 -4.53 9.23
N PRO A 397 51.07 -5.55 8.42
CA PRO A 397 50.30 -5.86 7.20
C PRO A 397 48.83 -6.13 7.48
N GLY A 398 47.89 -5.48 6.78
CA GLY A 398 46.48 -5.70 6.97
C GLY A 398 45.61 -4.95 5.94
N THR A 399 44.42 -5.46 5.63
CA THR A 399 43.50 -4.92 4.63
C THR A 399 42.46 -3.94 5.20
N GLY A 400 42.29 -3.92 6.53
CA GLY A 400 41.19 -3.16 7.18
C GLY A 400 39.79 -3.69 6.90
N LEU A 401 39.65 -4.90 6.33
CA LEU A 401 38.34 -5.51 6.04
C LEU A 401 37.87 -6.48 7.12
N GLY A 402 38.78 -7.04 7.93
CA GLY A 402 38.43 -8.10 8.90
C GLY A 402 37.35 -7.69 9.89
N LEU A 403 37.50 -6.54 10.55
CA LEU A 403 36.50 -6.05 11.52
C LEU A 403 35.21 -5.55 10.85
N ALA A 404 35.27 -5.05 9.62
CA ALA A 404 34.07 -4.75 8.84
C ALA A 404 33.27 -6.00 8.47
N ILE A 405 33.97 -7.14 8.21
CA ILE A 405 33.32 -8.46 8.03
C ILE A 405 32.67 -8.89 9.34
N VAL A 406 33.36 -8.76 10.46
CA VAL A 406 32.80 -9.08 11.80
C VAL A 406 31.51 -8.33 12.06
N ARG A 407 31.53 -7.00 11.88
CA ARG A 407 30.32 -6.17 12.02
C ARG A 407 29.20 -6.63 11.11
N ARG A 408 29.48 -6.90 9.85
CA ARG A 408 28.47 -7.32 8.87
C ARG A 408 27.86 -8.67 9.21
N VAL A 409 28.67 -9.64 9.66
CA VAL A 409 28.19 -10.95 10.11
C VAL A 409 27.33 -10.79 11.38
N ALA A 410 27.77 -9.97 12.33
CA ALA A 410 26.99 -9.69 13.54
C ALA A 410 25.62 -9.10 13.19
N GLU A 411 25.58 -8.05 12.35
CA GLU A 411 24.32 -7.43 11.89
C GLU A 411 23.39 -8.43 11.17
N LEU A 412 23.95 -9.33 10.34
CA LEU A 412 23.18 -10.38 9.66
C LEU A 412 22.46 -11.32 10.64
N HIS A 413 23.03 -11.54 11.81
CA HIS A 413 22.50 -12.41 12.88
C HIS A 413 21.77 -11.61 13.99
N GLY A 414 21.48 -10.32 13.76
CA GLY A 414 20.81 -9.45 14.74
C GLY A 414 21.66 -9.05 15.94
N GLY A 415 22.96 -9.34 15.90
CA GLY A 415 23.91 -9.01 16.95
C GLY A 415 24.59 -7.66 16.75
N LYS A 416 25.23 -7.17 17.81
CA LYS A 416 26.04 -5.93 17.78
C LYS A 416 27.45 -6.23 18.32
N PRO A 417 28.52 -5.86 17.58
CA PRO A 417 29.87 -5.95 18.13
C PRO A 417 30.10 -4.85 19.17
N SER A 418 30.74 -5.23 20.25
CA SER A 418 31.16 -4.32 21.32
C SER A 418 32.65 -4.55 21.65
N ILE A 419 33.27 -3.58 22.33
CA ILE A 419 34.67 -3.59 22.68
C ILE A 419 34.81 -3.26 24.15
N SER A 420 35.61 -4.09 24.84
CA SER A 420 36.00 -3.87 26.22
C SER A 420 37.50 -4.06 26.40
N GLU A 421 38.00 -3.88 27.61
CA GLU A 421 39.38 -4.17 27.98
C GLU A 421 39.67 -5.66 27.86
N GLY A 422 40.86 -6.00 27.42
CA GLY A 422 41.29 -7.40 27.23
C GLY A 422 41.78 -8.08 28.49
N ILE A 423 42.62 -9.12 28.32
CA ILE A 423 43.08 -9.99 29.41
C ILE A 423 43.96 -9.21 30.37
N GLY A 424 43.58 -9.23 31.66
CA GLY A 424 44.33 -8.57 32.73
C GLY A 424 44.37 -7.04 32.63
N GLY A 425 43.37 -6.42 32.00
CA GLY A 425 43.29 -4.98 31.81
C GLY A 425 44.23 -4.44 30.69
N LYS A 426 44.78 -5.36 29.88
CA LYS A 426 45.58 -5.03 28.69
C LYS A 426 44.94 -5.62 27.45
N GLY A 427 45.27 -5.03 26.29
CA GLY A 427 44.69 -5.51 25.03
C GLY A 427 43.27 -5.13 24.80
N VAL A 428 42.57 -5.94 24.02
CA VAL A 428 41.16 -5.71 23.63
C VAL A 428 40.35 -7.00 23.73
N CYS A 429 39.10 -6.87 24.11
CA CYS A 429 38.11 -7.93 24.05
C CYS A 429 36.96 -7.50 23.11
N PHE A 430 36.80 -8.16 21.99
CA PHE A 430 35.66 -8.04 21.10
C PHE A 430 34.57 -8.98 21.57
N SER A 431 33.38 -8.46 21.80
CA SER A 431 32.19 -9.22 22.17
C SER A 431 31.09 -9.04 21.16
N ILE A 432 30.43 -10.12 20.76
CA ILE A 432 29.27 -10.09 19.89
C ILE A 432 28.15 -10.86 20.60
N ASP A 433 27.04 -10.16 20.84
CA ASP A 433 25.87 -10.70 21.50
C ASP A 433 24.83 -11.06 20.45
N PHE A 434 24.32 -12.31 20.47
CA PHE A 434 23.32 -12.85 19.56
C PHE A 434 22.03 -13.18 20.32
N PRO A 435 20.84 -12.88 19.77
CA PRO A 435 19.59 -13.29 20.39
C PRO A 435 19.45 -14.81 20.41
N ILE A 436 19.11 -15.41 21.56
CA ILE A 436 18.82 -16.85 21.67
C ILE A 436 17.39 -17.10 21.21
N CYS A 437 17.21 -18.03 20.29
CA CYS A 437 15.88 -18.53 19.94
C CYS A 437 15.45 -19.59 20.99
N LYS A 438 14.45 -19.29 21.81
CA LYS A 438 13.93 -20.16 22.89
C LYS A 438 13.50 -21.58 22.44
N ALA A 439 13.36 -21.82 21.15
CA ALA A 439 12.94 -23.12 20.61
C ALA A 439 14.03 -24.23 20.62
N ALA A 440 15.29 -23.87 20.90
CA ALA A 440 16.41 -24.86 20.84
C ALA A 440 16.76 -25.50 22.18
N VAL A 441 16.14 -25.06 23.29
CA VAL A 441 16.50 -25.56 24.66
C VAL A 441 15.54 -26.63 25.16
N GLU A 442 14.36 -26.83 24.55
CA GLU A 442 13.33 -27.73 25.04
C GLU A 442 13.40 -29.19 24.51
N ASP A 443 14.29 -29.49 23.55
CA ASP A 443 14.38 -30.84 22.94
C ASP A 443 15.63 -31.65 23.33
N GLN A 444 16.12 -31.50 24.56
CA GLN A 444 16.99 -32.54 25.13
C GLN A 444 16.13 -33.56 25.91
N PRO A 445 16.08 -34.84 25.47
CA PRO A 445 15.45 -35.86 26.26
C PRO A 445 16.20 -36.01 27.60
N PRO A 446 15.48 -36.22 28.71
CA PRO A 446 16.15 -36.44 30.01
C PRO A 446 17.08 -37.64 29.91
N GLU A 447 18.33 -37.45 30.32
CA GLU A 447 19.27 -38.55 30.54
C GLU A 447 18.58 -39.61 31.43
N ALA A 448 18.46 -40.83 30.90
CA ALA A 448 18.00 -41.97 31.65
C ALA A 448 19.10 -42.32 32.68
N ASP A 449 18.77 -42.13 33.94
CA ASP A 449 19.50 -42.72 35.05
C ASP A 449 19.54 -44.25 34.88
N GLU A 450 20.72 -44.81 34.72
CA GLU A 450 21.09 -46.19 35.06
C GLU A 450 22.19 -46.18 36.10
#